data_cf469d637b705230b3329b45eb135f9e
#
_entry.id   cf469d637b705230b3329b45eb135f9e
#
_cell.length_a   1.000
_cell.length_b   1.000
_cell.length_c   1.000
_cell.angle_alpha   90.00
_cell.angle_beta   90.00
_cell.angle_gamma   90.00
#
_symmetry.space_group_name_H-M   'P 1'
#
loop_
_entity.id
_entity.type
_entity.pdbx_description
1 polymer ?
#
loop_
_entity_poly.entity_id
_entity_poly.type
_entity_poly.pdbx_seq_one_letter_code
_entity_poly.pdbx_strand_id
1 'polypeptide(L)'
;IMDSFRQPKYSYYMFQAQRSPQKSDLIAETGPMVYIAHAMTPFSPKDVTVYSNCDEVRLTVFKEGKQYHFKKEKREKGMPSPVITFKDAYDFMQDKALSRKRKQADVYMFAEGLIDGKVVATHRVSPARRPSRLLLWVDNEGMQMEANGSDIVTVVAAVADENGNIKRLNNYFVRFEIEGEGTILGDEDI
;
A
#
# COMPACT_ATOMS: atom_id res chain seq x y z
N ILE A 1 3.98 7.84 11.98
CA ILE A 1 2.88 7.18 11.26
C ILE A 1 2.91 7.55 9.78
N MET A 2 3.12 8.81 9.46
CA MET A 2 3.38 9.32 8.10
C MET A 2 4.79 9.89 8.01
N ASP A 3 5.35 9.99 6.82
CA ASP A 3 6.59 10.73 6.58
C ASP A 3 6.32 12.23 6.38
N SER A 4 7.38 13.02 6.10
CA SER A 4 7.27 14.47 5.88
C SER A 4 6.47 14.84 4.63
N PHE A 5 6.29 13.92 3.71
CA PHE A 5 5.50 14.08 2.50
C PHE A 5 4.09 13.52 2.62
N ARG A 6 3.59 13.31 3.84
CA ARG A 6 2.27 12.73 4.16
C ARG A 6 2.07 11.30 3.63
N GLN A 7 3.14 10.61 3.25
CA GLN A 7 3.04 9.22 2.79
C GLN A 7 2.94 8.27 3.98
N PRO A 8 1.98 7.34 4.00
CA PRO A 8 1.79 6.44 5.11
C PRO A 8 2.93 5.42 5.21
N LYS A 9 3.42 5.23 6.44
CA LYS A 9 4.37 4.16 6.81
C LYS A 9 3.61 2.89 7.21
N TYR A 10 4.31 1.76 7.36
CA TYR A 10 3.68 0.51 7.78
C TYR A 10 2.89 0.64 9.08
N SER A 11 3.37 1.44 10.03
CA SER A 11 2.66 1.72 11.28
C SER A 11 1.29 2.40 11.09
N TYR A 12 1.09 3.18 10.05
CA TYR A 12 -0.21 3.74 9.71
C TYR A 12 -1.24 2.63 9.48
N TYR A 13 -0.92 1.64 8.66
CA TYR A 13 -1.81 0.52 8.35
C TYR A 13 -2.02 -0.41 9.54
N MET A 14 -1.03 -0.51 10.44
CA MET A 14 -1.20 -1.22 11.71
C MET A 14 -2.29 -0.57 12.57
N PHE A 15 -2.32 0.76 12.66
CA PHE A 15 -3.37 1.48 13.38
C PHE A 15 -4.72 1.45 12.63
N GLN A 16 -4.71 1.56 11.32
CA GLN A 16 -5.92 1.45 10.50
C GLN A 16 -6.60 0.08 10.69
N ALA A 17 -5.83 -0.99 10.83
CA ALA A 17 -6.34 -2.34 11.10
C ALA A 17 -7.02 -2.49 12.47
N GLN A 18 -6.93 -1.50 13.36
CA GLN A 18 -7.65 -1.50 14.65
C GLN A 18 -9.08 -0.97 14.52
N ARG A 19 -9.42 -0.32 13.39
CA ARG A 19 -10.77 0.20 13.16
C ARG A 19 -11.74 -0.92 12.83
N SER A 20 -13.04 -0.64 13.07
CA SER A 20 -14.11 -1.54 12.61
C SER A 20 -14.07 -1.69 11.09
N PRO A 21 -14.33 -2.90 10.55
CA PRO A 21 -14.44 -3.10 9.10
C PRO A 21 -15.72 -2.49 8.50
N GLN A 22 -16.59 -1.90 9.31
CA GLN A 22 -17.78 -1.22 8.82
C GLN A 22 -17.40 0.10 8.15
N LYS A 23 -17.94 0.33 6.95
CA LYS A 23 -17.77 1.59 6.24
C LYS A 23 -18.62 2.68 6.92
N SER A 24 -18.03 3.86 7.07
CA SER A 24 -18.73 5.06 7.58
C SER A 24 -18.45 6.22 6.64
N ASP A 25 -19.47 6.95 6.24
CA ASP A 25 -19.34 8.14 5.41
C ASP A 25 -18.92 9.38 6.23
N LEU A 26 -18.98 9.28 7.57
CA LEU A 26 -18.59 10.35 8.50
C LEU A 26 -17.11 10.33 8.88
N ILE A 27 -16.41 9.25 8.58
CA ILE A 27 -15.01 9.05 8.98
C ILE A 27 -14.24 8.56 7.77
N ALA A 28 -13.19 9.27 7.42
CA ALA A 28 -12.29 8.90 6.32
C ALA A 28 -11.63 7.53 6.56
N GLU A 29 -11.37 6.83 5.47
CA GLU A 29 -10.61 5.56 5.44
C GLU A 29 -11.15 4.46 6.36
N THR A 30 -12.47 4.34 6.45
CA THR A 30 -13.15 3.24 7.13
C THR A 30 -13.51 2.14 6.13
N GLY A 31 -13.83 0.97 6.66
CA GLY A 31 -14.20 -0.20 5.87
C GLY A 31 -13.21 -1.35 6.05
N PRO A 32 -13.44 -2.48 5.35
CA PRO A 32 -12.54 -3.61 5.39
C PRO A 32 -11.18 -3.26 4.78
N MET A 33 -10.10 -3.71 5.44
CA MET A 33 -8.75 -3.51 4.92
C MET A 33 -7.87 -4.74 5.14
N VAL A 34 -6.93 -4.92 4.22
CA VAL A 34 -5.80 -5.84 4.33
C VAL A 34 -4.57 -5.16 3.73
N TYR A 35 -3.43 -5.25 4.38
CA TYR A 35 -2.19 -4.60 3.94
C TYR A 35 -0.96 -5.47 4.21
N ILE A 36 -0.18 -5.75 3.19
CA ILE A 36 1.09 -6.49 3.27
C ILE A 36 2.19 -5.50 3.64
N ALA A 37 2.74 -5.60 4.83
CA ALA A 37 3.85 -4.76 5.31
C ALA A 37 5.19 -5.42 4.96
N HIS A 38 5.49 -5.51 3.66
CA HIS A 38 6.69 -6.16 3.15
C HIS A 38 7.14 -5.53 1.83
N ALA A 39 8.41 -5.24 1.68
CA ALA A 39 8.94 -4.51 0.52
C ALA A 39 9.49 -5.40 -0.61
N MET A 40 9.54 -6.72 -0.43
CA MET A 40 10.09 -7.68 -1.40
C MET A 40 11.48 -7.28 -1.93
N THR A 41 12.39 -6.92 -1.02
CA THR A 41 13.77 -6.54 -1.33
C THR A 41 14.77 -7.58 -0.81
N PRO A 42 16.05 -7.52 -1.21
CA PRO A 42 17.09 -8.38 -0.66
C PRO A 42 17.26 -8.29 0.87
N PHE A 43 16.83 -7.16 1.46
CA PHE A 43 16.93 -6.88 2.89
C PHE A 43 15.63 -7.15 3.64
N SER A 44 14.58 -7.57 2.93
CA SER A 44 13.29 -7.89 3.55
C SER A 44 13.37 -9.19 4.35
N PRO A 45 12.68 -9.29 5.50
CA PRO A 45 12.64 -10.51 6.28
C PRO A 45 11.98 -11.65 5.51
N LYS A 46 12.24 -12.89 5.92
CA LYS A 46 11.53 -14.06 5.39
C LYS A 46 10.08 -14.12 5.87
N ASP A 47 9.83 -13.61 7.06
CA ASP A 47 8.50 -13.52 7.64
C ASP A 47 7.72 -12.38 6.98
N VAL A 48 6.50 -12.65 6.56
CA VAL A 48 5.62 -11.66 5.94
C VAL A 48 4.59 -11.19 6.95
N THR A 49 4.62 -9.90 7.26
CA THR A 49 3.64 -9.26 8.13
C THR A 49 2.47 -8.71 7.33
N VAL A 50 1.26 -8.99 7.80
CA VAL A 50 0.01 -8.45 7.22
C VAL A 50 -0.83 -7.81 8.32
N TYR A 51 -1.34 -6.63 8.04
CA TYR A 51 -2.31 -5.93 8.89
C TYR A 51 -3.70 -6.06 8.28
N SER A 52 -4.71 -6.39 9.09
CA SER A 52 -6.09 -6.51 8.62
C SER A 52 -7.09 -6.35 9.75
N ASN A 53 -8.25 -5.77 9.44
CA ASN A 53 -9.42 -5.77 10.29
C ASN A 53 -10.48 -6.83 9.88
N CYS A 54 -10.17 -7.63 8.87
CA CYS A 54 -11.02 -8.74 8.42
C CYS A 54 -10.90 -9.96 9.33
N ASP A 55 -11.84 -10.91 9.24
CA ASP A 55 -11.86 -12.12 10.07
C ASP A 55 -10.86 -13.17 9.61
N GLU A 56 -10.61 -13.22 8.31
CA GLU A 56 -9.65 -14.15 7.70
C GLU A 56 -8.75 -13.41 6.71
N VAL A 57 -7.51 -13.89 6.58
CA VAL A 57 -6.55 -13.40 5.60
C VAL A 57 -5.96 -14.57 4.86
N ARG A 58 -5.99 -14.53 3.54
CA ARG A 58 -5.25 -15.43 2.66
C ARG A 58 -4.09 -14.67 2.03
N LEU A 59 -2.88 -15.22 2.12
CA LEU A 59 -1.69 -14.69 1.47
C LEU A 59 -1.21 -15.68 0.43
N THR A 60 -1.11 -15.24 -0.82
CA THR A 60 -0.49 -15.97 -1.92
C THR A 60 0.86 -15.32 -2.22
N VAL A 61 1.93 -16.14 -2.23
CA VAL A 61 3.27 -15.70 -2.58
C VAL A 61 3.64 -16.30 -3.93
N PHE A 62 3.82 -15.43 -4.92
CA PHE A 62 4.00 -15.74 -6.35
C PHE A 62 2.75 -16.35 -7.00
N LYS A 63 2.64 -16.20 -8.31
CA LYS A 63 1.65 -16.93 -9.10
C LYS A 63 1.96 -18.43 -9.03
N GLU A 64 0.98 -19.26 -8.74
CA GLU A 64 1.17 -20.70 -8.47
C GLU A 64 2.08 -21.02 -7.28
N GLY A 65 2.29 -20.04 -6.41
CA GLY A 65 3.09 -20.19 -5.21
C GLY A 65 2.30 -20.74 -4.04
N LYS A 66 2.97 -20.76 -2.88
CA LYS A 66 2.38 -21.26 -1.65
C LYS A 66 1.31 -20.30 -1.13
N GLN A 67 0.17 -20.84 -0.71
CA GLN A 67 -0.87 -20.09 -0.01
C GLN A 67 -0.76 -20.29 1.49
N TYR A 68 -0.98 -19.22 2.21
CA TYR A 68 -1.03 -19.17 3.67
C TYR A 68 -2.41 -18.66 4.07
N HIS A 69 -2.96 -19.22 5.14
CA HIS A 69 -4.27 -18.82 5.65
C HIS A 69 -4.19 -18.52 7.13
N PHE A 70 -4.80 -17.42 7.52
CA PHE A 70 -5.00 -17.00 8.91
C PHE A 70 -6.49 -16.79 9.15
N LYS A 71 -7.01 -17.39 10.20
CA LYS A 71 -8.36 -17.17 10.69
C LYS A 71 -8.30 -16.58 12.09
N LYS A 72 -9.02 -15.49 12.28
CA LYS A 72 -9.11 -14.80 13.56
C LYS A 72 -9.91 -15.66 14.53
N GLU A 73 -9.37 -15.94 15.69
CA GLU A 73 -10.16 -16.53 16.77
C GLU A 73 -11.15 -15.50 17.33
N LYS A 74 -12.29 -15.98 17.88
CA LYS A 74 -13.24 -15.10 18.57
C LYS A 74 -12.50 -14.35 19.69
N ARG A 75 -12.54 -13.03 19.64
CA ARG A 75 -11.87 -12.18 20.60
C ARG A 75 -12.82 -11.66 21.65
N GLU A 76 -12.28 -11.44 22.84
CA GLU A 76 -12.93 -10.62 23.84
C GLU A 76 -13.11 -9.19 23.32
N LYS A 77 -14.24 -8.58 23.68
CA LYS A 77 -14.56 -7.20 23.32
C LYS A 77 -13.44 -6.26 23.82
N GLY A 78 -12.91 -5.44 22.93
CA GLY A 78 -11.87 -4.46 23.27
C GLY A 78 -10.44 -4.92 23.00
N MET A 79 -10.22 -6.16 22.60
CA MET A 79 -8.87 -6.61 22.19
C MET A 79 -8.47 -6.07 20.82
N PRO A 80 -7.23 -5.60 20.64
CA PRO A 80 -6.76 -5.09 19.35
C PRO A 80 -6.67 -6.18 18.28
N SER A 81 -6.75 -5.79 17.01
CA SER A 81 -6.48 -6.71 15.88
C SER A 81 -5.05 -7.23 15.92
N PRO A 82 -4.80 -8.54 15.75
CA PRO A 82 -3.45 -9.06 15.79
C PRO A 82 -2.62 -8.54 14.62
N VAL A 83 -1.34 -8.46 14.85
CA VAL A 83 -0.34 -8.47 13.80
C VAL A 83 -0.24 -9.90 13.27
N ILE A 84 -0.59 -10.10 12.02
CA ILE A 84 -0.55 -11.43 11.39
C ILE A 84 0.83 -11.63 10.80
N THR A 85 1.53 -12.69 11.20
CA THR A 85 2.86 -13.01 10.68
C THR A 85 2.84 -14.40 10.05
N PHE A 86 3.11 -14.46 8.76
CA PHE A 86 3.30 -15.71 8.03
C PHE A 86 4.80 -16.04 8.03
N LYS A 87 5.17 -17.08 8.78
CA LYS A 87 6.55 -17.49 8.98
C LYS A 87 7.17 -18.07 7.71
N ASP A 88 8.42 -17.69 7.42
CA ASP A 88 9.20 -18.18 6.29
C ASP A 88 8.44 -18.12 4.94
N ALA A 89 7.54 -17.13 4.79
CA ALA A 89 6.69 -17.03 3.61
C ALA A 89 7.43 -16.42 2.40
N TYR A 90 8.52 -15.70 2.60
CA TYR A 90 9.29 -15.05 1.55
C TYR A 90 10.74 -15.51 1.53
N ASP A 91 11.25 -15.79 0.32
CA ASP A 91 12.66 -16.03 0.07
C ASP A 91 13.13 -15.22 -1.16
N PHE A 92 14.03 -14.28 -0.93
CA PHE A 92 14.57 -13.42 -1.99
C PHE A 92 15.32 -14.22 -3.07
N MET A 93 16.02 -15.29 -2.72
CA MET A 93 16.73 -16.11 -3.70
C MET A 93 15.76 -16.86 -4.62
N GLN A 94 14.64 -17.30 -4.06
CA GLN A 94 13.55 -17.89 -4.83
C GLN A 94 12.87 -16.87 -5.73
N ASP A 95 12.58 -15.66 -5.21
CA ASP A 95 12.09 -14.52 -5.99
C ASP A 95 13.01 -14.24 -7.19
N LYS A 96 14.32 -14.10 -6.95
CA LYS A 96 15.32 -13.85 -7.99
C LYS A 96 15.37 -14.95 -9.03
N ALA A 97 15.29 -16.22 -8.62
CA ALA A 97 15.29 -17.37 -9.51
C ALA A 97 14.03 -17.41 -10.39
N LEU A 98 12.87 -17.13 -9.82
CA LEU A 98 11.58 -17.05 -10.53
C LEU A 98 11.54 -15.86 -11.49
N SER A 99 12.03 -14.70 -11.08
CA SER A 99 12.11 -13.49 -11.92
C SER A 99 12.97 -13.66 -13.17
N ARG A 100 13.96 -14.57 -13.13
CA ARG A 100 14.79 -14.92 -14.30
C ARG A 100 14.09 -15.88 -15.27
N LYS A 101 13.18 -16.72 -14.78
CA LYS A 101 12.53 -17.79 -15.56
C LYS A 101 11.14 -17.39 -16.06
N ARG A 102 10.48 -16.44 -15.42
CA ARG A 102 9.09 -16.05 -15.69
C ARG A 102 8.99 -14.58 -16.06
N LYS A 103 7.85 -14.21 -16.65
CA LYS A 103 7.50 -12.82 -16.81
C LYS A 103 7.40 -12.16 -15.43
N GLN A 104 7.95 -10.98 -15.26
CA GLN A 104 8.00 -10.27 -13.98
C GLN A 104 6.62 -10.09 -13.32
N ALA A 105 5.54 -10.05 -14.11
CA ALA A 105 4.17 -9.96 -13.66
C ALA A 105 3.71 -11.12 -12.77
N ASP A 106 4.41 -12.25 -12.79
CA ASP A 106 4.06 -13.45 -12.01
C ASP A 106 4.72 -13.47 -10.62
N VAL A 107 5.61 -12.50 -10.34
CA VAL A 107 6.33 -12.39 -9.06
C VAL A 107 5.69 -11.30 -8.22
N TYR A 108 4.86 -11.70 -7.26
CA TYR A 108 4.13 -10.79 -6.38
C TYR A 108 3.70 -11.50 -5.09
N MET A 109 3.32 -10.72 -4.10
CA MET A 109 2.49 -11.18 -2.99
C MET A 109 1.09 -10.61 -3.14
N PHE A 110 0.08 -11.42 -2.83
CA PHE A 110 -1.32 -11.00 -2.89
C PHE A 110 -2.04 -11.44 -1.63
N ALA A 111 -2.58 -10.49 -0.90
CA ALA A 111 -3.39 -10.74 0.27
C ALA A 111 -4.87 -10.45 0.00
N GLU A 112 -5.72 -11.31 0.50
CA GLU A 112 -7.17 -11.18 0.50
C GLU A 112 -7.67 -11.16 1.94
N GLY A 113 -8.42 -10.13 2.30
CA GLY A 113 -9.14 -10.05 3.56
C GLY A 113 -10.57 -10.54 3.38
N LEU A 114 -11.04 -11.45 4.23
CA LEU A 114 -12.35 -12.05 4.14
C LEU A 114 -13.19 -11.73 5.39
N ILE A 115 -14.49 -11.48 5.17
CA ILE A 115 -15.53 -11.41 6.21
C ILE A 115 -16.65 -12.34 5.76
N ASP A 116 -17.12 -13.21 6.66
CA ASP A 116 -18.13 -14.23 6.38
C ASP A 116 -17.79 -15.07 5.14
N GLY A 117 -16.49 -15.39 4.96
CA GLY A 117 -15.99 -16.19 3.84
C GLY A 117 -15.93 -15.47 2.48
N LYS A 118 -16.33 -14.20 2.42
CA LYS A 118 -16.28 -13.37 1.18
C LYS A 118 -15.06 -12.47 1.20
N VAL A 119 -14.38 -12.36 0.06
CA VAL A 119 -13.29 -11.41 -0.13
C VAL A 119 -13.86 -9.99 -0.18
N VAL A 120 -13.43 -9.14 0.76
CA VAL A 120 -13.91 -7.76 0.92
C VAL A 120 -12.80 -6.72 0.76
N ALA A 121 -11.54 -7.14 0.86
CA ALA A 121 -10.38 -6.28 0.67
C ALA A 121 -9.24 -7.08 0.04
N THR A 122 -8.41 -6.40 -0.76
CA THR A 122 -7.23 -7.01 -1.37
C THR A 122 -6.05 -6.05 -1.34
N HIS A 123 -4.85 -6.60 -1.26
CA HIS A 123 -3.63 -5.83 -1.40
C HIS A 123 -2.55 -6.63 -2.14
N ARG A 124 -1.84 -5.97 -3.04
CA ARG A 124 -0.77 -6.58 -3.83
C ARG A 124 0.54 -5.83 -3.63
N VAL A 125 1.62 -6.58 -3.46
CA VAL A 125 3.00 -6.07 -3.43
C VAL A 125 3.81 -6.79 -4.49
N SER A 126 4.60 -6.03 -5.24
CA SER A 126 5.54 -6.55 -6.25
C SER A 126 6.96 -6.15 -5.89
N PRO A 127 7.98 -6.91 -6.32
CA PRO A 127 9.37 -6.60 -6.01
C PRO A 127 9.76 -5.19 -6.46
N ALA A 128 10.56 -4.52 -5.65
CA ALA A 128 11.09 -3.22 -5.99
C ALA A 128 12.04 -3.32 -7.20
N ARG A 129 11.87 -2.44 -8.19
CA ARG A 129 12.66 -2.33 -9.41
C ARG A 129 13.38 -0.97 -9.46
N ARG A 130 14.11 -0.70 -10.54
CA ARG A 130 14.73 0.62 -10.76
C ARG A 130 13.67 1.68 -11.01
N PRO A 131 13.91 2.94 -10.65
CA PRO A 131 13.05 4.05 -11.02
C PRO A 131 12.82 4.08 -12.53
N SER A 132 11.59 4.21 -12.98
CA SER A 132 11.26 4.18 -14.42
C SER A 132 10.09 5.07 -14.81
N ARG A 133 9.36 5.62 -13.86
CA ARG A 133 8.21 6.48 -14.12
C ARG A 133 8.01 7.54 -13.05
N LEU A 134 7.33 8.60 -13.42
CA LEU A 134 6.79 9.60 -12.52
C LEU A 134 5.29 9.33 -12.34
N LEU A 135 4.84 9.32 -11.10
CA LEU A 135 3.42 9.31 -10.75
C LEU A 135 3.01 10.72 -10.35
N LEU A 136 1.84 11.13 -10.79
CA LEU A 136 1.25 12.42 -10.43
C LEU A 136 -0.20 12.19 -10.00
N TRP A 137 -0.59 12.73 -8.87
CA TRP A 137 -1.98 12.70 -8.40
C TRP A 137 -2.31 13.92 -7.56
N VAL A 138 -3.61 14.16 -7.46
CA VAL A 138 -4.17 15.19 -6.59
C VAL A 138 -4.54 14.56 -5.25
N ASP A 139 -4.04 15.14 -4.15
CA ASP A 139 -4.41 14.74 -2.79
C ASP A 139 -5.49 15.71 -2.26
N ASN A 140 -6.72 15.45 -2.64
CA ASN A 140 -7.90 16.23 -2.24
C ASN A 140 -8.76 15.52 -1.17
N GLU A 141 -8.34 14.36 -0.67
CA GLU A 141 -9.08 13.56 0.30
C GLU A 141 -10.54 13.25 -0.12
N GLY A 142 -10.80 13.21 -1.43
CA GLY A 142 -12.14 13.00 -2.00
C GLY A 142 -13.03 14.24 -1.97
N MET A 143 -12.54 15.41 -1.58
CA MET A 143 -13.28 16.67 -1.65
C MET A 143 -13.41 17.14 -3.10
N GLN A 144 -14.57 17.70 -3.40
CA GLN A 144 -14.82 18.34 -4.67
C GLN A 144 -14.16 19.73 -4.66
N MET A 145 -13.40 20.04 -5.71
CA MET A 145 -12.80 21.35 -5.88
C MET A 145 -13.75 22.29 -6.64
N GLU A 146 -13.79 23.54 -6.23
CA GLU A 146 -14.53 24.60 -6.91
C GLU A 146 -13.57 25.68 -7.41
N ALA A 147 -13.75 26.15 -8.64
CA ALA A 147 -12.97 27.24 -9.21
C ALA A 147 -13.48 28.60 -8.67
N ASN A 148 -13.34 28.81 -7.36
CA ASN A 148 -13.84 30.00 -6.65
C ASN A 148 -12.70 30.99 -6.28
N GLY A 149 -11.45 30.70 -6.67
CA GLY A 149 -10.27 31.49 -6.36
C GLY A 149 -9.72 31.33 -4.93
N SER A 150 -10.32 30.44 -4.13
CA SER A 150 -9.92 30.17 -2.74
C SER A 150 -9.52 28.73 -2.49
N ASP A 151 -9.97 27.79 -3.34
CA ASP A 151 -9.68 26.40 -3.15
C ASP A 151 -8.21 26.08 -3.47
N ILE A 152 -7.61 25.33 -2.57
CA ILE A 152 -6.21 24.88 -2.68
C ILE A 152 -6.20 23.37 -2.68
N VAL A 153 -5.41 22.78 -3.57
CA VAL A 153 -5.24 21.35 -3.64
C VAL A 153 -3.75 21.00 -3.61
N THR A 154 -3.41 19.91 -2.95
CA THR A 154 -2.05 19.38 -2.98
C THR A 154 -1.87 18.46 -4.19
N VAL A 155 -0.91 18.80 -5.04
CA VAL A 155 -0.47 17.92 -6.12
C VAL A 155 0.77 17.18 -5.67
N VAL A 156 0.75 15.86 -5.75
CA VAL A 156 1.87 15.00 -5.33
C VAL A 156 2.51 14.37 -6.56
N ALA A 157 3.83 14.57 -6.69
CA ALA A 157 4.65 13.87 -7.65
C ALA A 157 5.53 12.84 -6.94
N ALA A 158 5.62 11.63 -7.47
CA ALA A 158 6.47 10.60 -6.90
C ALA A 158 7.18 9.79 -7.98
N VAL A 159 8.49 9.60 -7.80
CA VAL A 159 9.27 8.69 -8.63
C VAL A 159 8.92 7.26 -8.24
N ALA A 160 8.58 6.43 -9.21
CA ALA A 160 8.22 5.04 -9.01
C ALA A 160 8.92 4.12 -10.00
N ASP A 161 8.85 2.81 -9.72
CA ASP A 161 9.26 1.78 -10.67
C ASP A 161 8.10 1.33 -11.58
N GLU A 162 8.39 0.40 -12.47
CA GLU A 162 7.40 -0.19 -13.41
C GLU A 162 6.22 -0.87 -12.69
N ASN A 163 6.42 -1.31 -11.44
CA ASN A 163 5.40 -1.94 -10.61
C ASN A 163 4.59 -0.92 -9.77
N GLY A 164 4.93 0.38 -9.85
CA GLY A 164 4.28 1.43 -9.07
C GLY A 164 4.83 1.63 -7.66
N ASN A 165 5.92 0.96 -7.29
CA ASN A 165 6.54 1.15 -5.98
C ASN A 165 7.25 2.51 -5.92
N ILE A 166 6.82 3.37 -5.02
CA ILE A 166 7.40 4.71 -4.82
C ILE A 166 8.83 4.58 -4.27
N LYS A 167 9.75 5.32 -4.85
CA LYS A 167 11.17 5.37 -4.50
C LYS A 167 11.47 6.52 -3.54
N ARG A 168 11.16 6.33 -2.25
CA ARG A 168 11.24 7.38 -1.21
C ARG A 168 12.63 7.94 -0.95
N LEU A 169 13.69 7.20 -1.30
CA LEU A 169 15.08 7.63 -1.16
C LEU A 169 15.67 8.16 -2.49
N ASN A 170 14.81 8.44 -3.46
CA ASN A 170 15.22 9.02 -4.72
C ASN A 170 15.43 10.54 -4.56
N ASN A 171 16.42 11.08 -5.26
CA ASN A 171 16.74 12.50 -5.29
C ASN A 171 16.71 13.07 -6.72
N TYR A 172 15.87 12.52 -7.59
CA TYR A 172 15.65 13.11 -8.91
C TYR A 172 14.92 14.44 -8.76
N PHE A 173 15.41 15.41 -9.54
CA PHE A 173 14.80 16.70 -9.67
C PHE A 173 13.45 16.59 -10.41
N VAL A 174 12.41 17.21 -9.89
CA VAL A 174 11.07 17.27 -10.47
C VAL A 174 10.65 18.72 -10.61
N ARG A 175 10.27 19.12 -11.83
CA ARG A 175 9.74 20.45 -12.11
C ARG A 175 8.24 20.37 -12.36
N PHE A 176 7.49 21.27 -11.75
CA PHE A 176 6.06 21.43 -11.94
C PHE A 176 5.79 22.55 -12.93
N GLU A 177 4.90 22.30 -13.86
CA GLU A 177 4.38 23.30 -14.80
C GLU A 177 2.86 23.19 -14.79
N ILE A 178 2.16 24.33 -14.85
CA ILE A 178 0.70 24.38 -14.91
C ILE A 178 0.28 25.10 -16.19
N GLU A 179 -0.72 24.56 -16.85
CA GLU A 179 -1.41 25.20 -17.97
C GLU A 179 -2.86 25.45 -17.58
N GLY A 180 -3.37 26.66 -17.79
CA GLY A 180 -4.74 27.06 -17.47
C GLY A 180 -4.85 28.06 -16.32
N GLU A 181 -6.05 28.20 -15.76
CA GLU A 181 -6.38 29.22 -14.77
C GLU A 181 -6.07 28.76 -13.35
N GLY A 182 -4.85 28.36 -13.07
CA GLY A 182 -4.39 27.99 -11.75
C GLY A 182 -3.07 28.71 -11.43
N THR A 183 -2.69 28.66 -10.15
CA THR A 183 -1.40 29.21 -9.69
C THR A 183 -0.71 28.18 -8.82
N ILE A 184 0.56 27.90 -9.09
CA ILE A 184 1.39 27.06 -8.21
C ILE A 184 1.72 27.89 -6.96
N LEU A 185 1.44 27.34 -5.80
CA LEU A 185 1.82 27.90 -4.51
C LEU A 185 2.97 27.06 -3.94
N GLY A 186 4.15 27.64 -3.82
CA GLY A 186 5.37 26.97 -3.35
C GLY A 186 6.48 26.98 -4.39
N ASP A 187 7.47 26.13 -4.17
CA ASP A 187 8.56 25.94 -5.13
C ASP A 187 8.07 25.17 -6.36
N GLU A 188 8.42 25.66 -7.55
CA GLU A 188 8.18 24.98 -8.83
C GLU A 188 9.15 23.80 -9.03
N ASP A 189 10.27 23.82 -8.32
CA ASP A 189 11.38 22.88 -8.46
C ASP A 189 11.68 22.18 -7.13
N ILE A 190 11.66 20.86 -7.10
CA ILE A 190 11.94 20.01 -5.93
C ILE A 190 12.96 18.93 -6.27
#